data_0602cddf2b723df4c2a24c1d074b2477
#
_entry.id   0602cddf2b723df4c2a24c1d074b2477
#
_cell.length_a   1.000
_cell.length_b   1.000
_cell.length_c   1.000
_cell.angle_alpha   90.00
_cell.angle_beta   90.00
_cell.angle_gamma   90.00
#
_symmetry.space_group_name_H-M   'P 1'
#
loop_
_entity.id
_entity.type
_entity.pdbx_description
1 polymer ?
#
loop_
_entity_poly.entity_id
_entity_poly.type
_entity_poly.pdbx_seq_one_letter_code
_entity_poly.pdbx_strand_id
1 'polypeptide(L)'
;WLLSQIDNIEHIDCDEIGHNVLEKNTIKEKVIATFGPTICNNTKINRKALGKIVFNDKDQLNKLNDIVHPEICTIVKDKINATSKKIVIVEGALIHHVGLEHVCTHTVCIDSPTPKILERQPEKDIILTKQPKSKDYINMCTHTIKNNSSIERFHEKLAQLSQRLSIA
;
A
#
# COMPACT_ATOMS: atom_id res chain seq x y z
N TRP A 1 -13.08 -3.49 9.10
CA TRP A 1 -14.54 -3.37 9.18
C TRP A 1 -15.21 -3.59 7.82
N LEU A 2 -14.89 -2.83 6.76
CA LEU A 2 -15.51 -3.01 5.43
C LEU A 2 -15.36 -4.45 4.94
N LEU A 3 -14.18 -5.03 5.05
CA LEU A 3 -13.89 -6.40 4.64
C LEU A 3 -14.76 -7.44 5.37
N SER A 4 -15.15 -7.17 6.63
CA SER A 4 -16.02 -8.05 7.40
C SER A 4 -17.52 -7.89 7.07
N GLN A 5 -17.89 -6.91 6.25
CA GLN A 5 -19.27 -6.64 5.84
C GLN A 5 -19.58 -7.13 4.41
N ILE A 6 -18.59 -7.63 3.69
CA ILE A 6 -18.73 -8.04 2.30
C ILE A 6 -18.42 -9.53 2.18
N ASP A 7 -19.37 -10.28 1.64
CA ASP A 7 -19.18 -11.70 1.37
C ASP A 7 -18.43 -11.92 0.04
N ASN A 8 -17.79 -13.08 -0.06
CA ASN A 8 -17.12 -13.53 -1.29
C ASN A 8 -16.08 -12.55 -1.83
N ILE A 9 -15.29 -12.01 -0.93
CA ILE A 9 -14.22 -11.04 -1.18
C ILE A 9 -12.84 -11.70 -1.13
N GLU A 10 -11.92 -11.25 -1.98
CA GLU A 10 -10.47 -11.44 -1.86
C GLU A 10 -9.85 -10.13 -1.40
N HIS A 11 -9.06 -10.16 -0.34
CA HIS A 11 -8.29 -9.01 0.14
C HIS A 11 -6.82 -9.21 -0.16
N ILE A 12 -6.22 -8.25 -0.84
CA ILE A 12 -4.81 -8.23 -1.23
C ILE A 12 -4.15 -7.01 -0.58
N ASP A 13 -3.31 -7.25 0.42
CA ASP A 13 -2.51 -6.24 1.11
C ASP A 13 -1.16 -6.08 0.40
N CYS A 14 -0.97 -4.94 -0.30
CA CYS A 14 0.26 -4.65 -1.03
C CYS A 14 1.45 -4.35 -0.10
N ASP A 15 1.22 -3.84 1.10
CA ASP A 15 2.27 -3.55 2.06
C ASP A 15 2.84 -4.87 2.63
N GLU A 16 1.97 -5.85 2.90
CA GLU A 16 2.39 -7.20 3.27
C GLU A 16 3.16 -7.88 2.12
N ILE A 17 2.65 -7.80 0.89
CA ILE A 17 3.34 -8.33 -0.28
C ILE A 17 4.73 -7.67 -0.43
N GLY A 18 4.83 -6.35 -0.29
CA GLY A 18 6.09 -5.63 -0.35
C GLY A 18 7.10 -6.11 0.70
N HIS A 19 6.64 -6.44 1.91
CA HIS A 19 7.48 -7.04 2.93
C HIS A 19 7.98 -8.44 2.53
N ASN A 20 7.12 -9.26 1.96
CA ASN A 20 7.44 -10.64 1.56
C ASN A 20 8.34 -10.68 0.32
N VAL A 21 8.19 -9.73 -0.60
CA VAL A 21 9.03 -9.61 -1.81
C VAL A 21 10.50 -9.46 -1.45
N LEU A 22 10.85 -8.73 -0.39
CA LEU A 22 12.24 -8.57 0.07
C LEU A 22 12.89 -9.88 0.54
N GLU A 23 12.10 -10.90 0.88
CA GLU A 23 12.61 -12.21 1.29
C GLU A 23 12.82 -13.19 0.10
N LYS A 24 12.30 -12.87 -1.10
CA LYS A 24 12.55 -13.65 -2.31
C LYS A 24 14.02 -13.58 -2.70
N ASN A 25 14.68 -14.72 -2.94
CA ASN A 25 16.12 -14.78 -3.21
C ASN A 25 16.54 -13.86 -4.35
N THR A 26 15.80 -13.86 -5.46
CA THR A 26 16.10 -13.02 -6.64
C THR A 26 16.04 -11.52 -6.35
N ILE A 27 15.09 -11.09 -5.53
CA ILE A 27 14.95 -9.68 -5.12
C ILE A 27 16.00 -9.32 -4.07
N LYS A 28 16.17 -10.18 -3.07
CA LYS A 28 17.16 -10.02 -2.01
C LYS A 28 18.57 -9.83 -2.57
N GLU A 29 18.98 -10.65 -3.53
CA GLU A 29 20.26 -10.53 -4.20
C GLU A 29 20.44 -9.19 -4.89
N LYS A 30 19.43 -8.71 -5.63
CA LYS A 30 19.43 -7.40 -6.28
C LYS A 30 19.53 -6.26 -5.25
N VAL A 31 18.76 -6.34 -4.16
CA VAL A 31 18.78 -5.33 -3.10
C VAL A 31 20.14 -5.31 -2.39
N ILE A 32 20.73 -6.48 -2.09
CA ILE A 32 22.07 -6.55 -1.50
C ILE A 32 23.14 -6.00 -2.46
N ALA A 33 23.06 -6.33 -3.75
CA ALA A 33 23.97 -5.80 -4.75
C ALA A 33 23.90 -4.26 -4.88
N THR A 34 22.71 -3.69 -4.68
CA THR A 34 22.48 -2.24 -4.80
C THR A 34 22.87 -1.48 -3.54
N PHE A 35 22.55 -1.99 -2.35
CA PHE A 35 22.69 -1.27 -1.07
C PHE A 35 23.82 -1.81 -0.18
N GLY A 36 24.48 -2.86 -0.62
CA GLY A 36 25.60 -3.49 0.10
C GLY A 36 25.15 -4.47 1.18
N PRO A 37 26.10 -5.29 1.70
CA PRO A 37 25.79 -6.35 2.66
C PRO A 37 25.43 -5.83 4.07
N THR A 38 25.68 -4.58 4.38
CA THR A 38 25.37 -3.96 5.69
C THR A 38 23.88 -3.89 6.00
N ILE A 39 23.03 -4.05 4.97
CA ILE A 39 21.58 -4.13 5.13
C ILE A 39 21.10 -5.52 5.55
N CYS A 40 21.99 -6.48 5.77
CA CYS A 40 21.62 -7.85 6.13
C CYS A 40 21.92 -8.16 7.60
N ASN A 41 21.02 -8.92 8.21
CA ASN A 41 21.29 -9.68 9.42
C ASN A 41 21.31 -11.17 9.04
N ASN A 42 22.50 -11.79 9.04
CA ASN A 42 22.69 -13.15 8.53
C ASN A 42 22.15 -13.28 7.09
N THR A 43 21.08 -14.08 6.91
CA THR A 43 20.49 -14.37 5.60
C THR A 43 19.27 -13.51 5.25
N LYS A 44 18.82 -12.61 6.16
CA LYS A 44 17.61 -11.79 5.97
C LYS A 44 17.95 -10.32 5.81
N ILE A 45 17.15 -9.60 5.03
CA ILE A 45 17.25 -8.15 4.93
C ILE A 45 16.80 -7.51 6.25
N ASN A 46 17.67 -6.70 6.83
CA ASN A 46 17.34 -5.82 7.94
C ASN A 46 16.59 -4.59 7.41
N ARG A 47 15.26 -4.66 7.40
CA ARG A 47 14.39 -3.58 6.91
C ARG A 47 14.64 -2.24 7.60
N LYS A 48 15.04 -2.25 8.89
CA LYS A 48 15.38 -1.03 9.62
C LYS A 48 16.67 -0.39 9.09
N ALA A 49 17.69 -1.20 8.78
CA ALA A 49 18.93 -0.72 8.20
C ALA A 49 18.71 -0.21 6.77
N LEU A 50 17.98 -0.96 5.94
CA LEU A 50 17.60 -0.54 4.59
C LEU A 50 16.77 0.75 4.63
N GLY A 51 15.78 0.85 5.52
CA GLY A 51 14.94 2.04 5.69
C GLY A 51 15.76 3.30 6.03
N LYS A 52 16.82 3.19 6.86
CA LYS A 52 17.70 4.32 7.16
C LYS A 52 18.42 4.87 5.92
N ILE A 53 18.71 4.01 4.95
CA ILE A 53 19.35 4.42 3.70
C ILE A 53 18.31 5.07 2.78
N VAL A 54 17.21 4.36 2.51
CA VAL A 54 16.27 4.77 1.45
C VAL A 54 15.35 5.91 1.87
N PHE A 55 14.97 6.03 3.14
CA PHE A 55 14.08 7.12 3.56
C PHE A 55 14.78 8.47 3.70
N ASN A 56 16.09 8.52 3.70
CA ASN A 56 16.85 9.78 3.78
C ASN A 56 17.36 10.26 2.40
N ASP A 57 17.18 9.45 1.36
CA ASP A 57 17.68 9.73 0.02
C ASP A 57 16.66 9.27 -1.02
N LYS A 58 16.10 10.23 -1.77
CA LYS A 58 15.06 9.97 -2.77
C LYS A 58 15.55 9.07 -3.90
N ASP A 59 16.82 9.21 -4.30
CA ASP A 59 17.38 8.40 -5.38
C ASP A 59 17.60 6.95 -4.92
N GLN A 60 17.98 6.75 -3.67
CA GLN A 60 18.06 5.40 -3.08
C GLN A 60 16.67 4.77 -2.94
N LEU A 61 15.67 5.56 -2.54
CA LEU A 61 14.29 5.09 -2.50
C LEU A 61 13.79 4.67 -3.89
N ASN A 62 14.07 5.47 -4.92
CA ASN A 62 13.71 5.12 -6.30
C ASN A 62 14.38 3.83 -6.75
N LYS A 63 15.68 3.63 -6.48
CA LYS A 63 16.38 2.37 -6.80
C LYS A 63 15.74 1.16 -6.12
N LEU A 64 15.33 1.28 -4.86
CA LEU A 64 14.62 0.20 -4.18
C LEU A 64 13.26 -0.08 -4.85
N ASN A 65 12.52 0.98 -5.16
CA ASN A 65 11.22 0.87 -5.82
C ASN A 65 11.34 0.20 -7.20
N ASP A 66 12.34 0.55 -7.99
CA ASP A 66 12.61 -0.07 -9.30
C ASP A 66 12.88 -1.58 -9.21
N ILE A 67 13.41 -2.04 -8.07
CA ILE A 67 13.66 -3.46 -7.83
C ILE A 67 12.39 -4.18 -7.36
N VAL A 68 11.60 -3.57 -6.45
CA VAL A 68 10.51 -4.26 -5.75
C VAL A 68 9.14 -4.08 -6.41
N HIS A 69 8.85 -2.93 -7.02
CA HIS A 69 7.54 -2.63 -7.59
C HIS A 69 7.11 -3.60 -8.71
N PRO A 70 7.98 -3.98 -9.68
CA PRO A 70 7.59 -4.93 -10.72
C PRO A 70 7.15 -6.28 -10.14
N GLU A 71 7.83 -6.75 -9.10
CA GLU A 71 7.51 -8.02 -8.44
C GLU A 71 6.19 -7.95 -7.67
N ILE A 72 5.94 -6.82 -6.96
CA ILE A 72 4.67 -6.57 -6.28
C ILE A 72 3.53 -6.60 -7.30
N CYS A 73 3.66 -5.88 -8.43
CA CYS A 73 2.66 -5.87 -9.49
C CYS A 73 2.36 -7.26 -10.04
N THR A 74 3.40 -8.07 -10.25
CA THR A 74 3.24 -9.44 -10.74
C THR A 74 2.43 -10.28 -9.76
N ILE A 75 2.82 -10.27 -8.47
CA ILE A 75 2.12 -11.05 -7.44
C ILE A 75 0.66 -10.63 -7.29
N VAL A 76 0.39 -9.32 -7.30
CA VAL A 76 -0.99 -8.80 -7.19
C VAL A 76 -1.83 -9.25 -8.37
N LYS A 77 -1.32 -9.11 -9.60
CA LYS A 77 -2.02 -9.56 -10.82
C LYS A 77 -2.27 -11.06 -10.81
N ASP A 78 -1.29 -11.85 -10.40
CA ASP A 78 -1.43 -13.30 -10.29
C ASP A 78 -2.51 -13.69 -9.27
N LYS A 79 -2.56 -13.03 -8.11
CA LYS A 79 -3.62 -13.23 -7.11
C LYS A 79 -5.01 -12.86 -7.65
N ILE A 80 -5.12 -11.72 -8.35
CA ILE A 80 -6.38 -11.29 -8.98
C ILE A 80 -6.84 -12.33 -9.99
N ASN A 81 -5.95 -12.86 -10.82
CA ASN A 81 -6.29 -13.84 -11.84
C ASN A 81 -6.60 -15.24 -11.28
N ALA A 82 -6.03 -15.58 -10.14
CA ALA A 82 -6.20 -16.90 -9.52
C ALA A 82 -7.47 -17.01 -8.65
N THR A 83 -8.02 -15.90 -8.20
CA THR A 83 -9.19 -15.94 -7.30
C THR A 83 -10.48 -16.18 -8.07
N SER A 84 -11.39 -16.97 -7.46
CA SER A 84 -12.78 -17.13 -7.92
C SER A 84 -13.76 -16.18 -7.21
N LYS A 85 -13.23 -15.28 -6.37
CA LYS A 85 -14.04 -14.33 -5.62
C LYS A 85 -14.63 -13.25 -6.54
N LYS A 86 -15.88 -12.85 -6.28
CA LYS A 86 -16.55 -11.81 -7.08
C LYS A 86 -15.90 -10.43 -6.94
N ILE A 87 -15.38 -10.16 -5.77
CA ILE A 87 -14.85 -8.85 -5.41
C ILE A 87 -13.41 -9.03 -4.95
N VAL A 88 -12.52 -8.23 -5.52
CA VAL A 88 -11.12 -8.15 -5.08
C VAL A 88 -10.87 -6.74 -4.57
N ILE A 89 -10.43 -6.63 -3.33
CA ILE A 89 -9.97 -5.37 -2.76
C ILE A 89 -8.45 -5.40 -2.66
N VAL A 90 -7.80 -4.50 -3.38
CA VAL A 90 -6.36 -4.28 -3.31
C VAL A 90 -6.11 -3.06 -2.43
N GLU A 91 -5.38 -3.23 -1.34
CA GLU A 91 -5.05 -2.19 -0.38
C GLU A 91 -3.56 -1.88 -0.39
N GLY A 92 -3.19 -0.61 -0.28
CA GLY A 92 -1.80 -0.19 -0.16
C GLY A 92 -1.63 1.32 -0.27
N ALA A 93 -0.55 1.83 0.32
CA ALA A 93 -0.23 3.27 0.30
C ALA A 93 0.26 3.77 -1.06
N LEU A 94 0.72 2.89 -1.94
CA LEU A 94 1.44 3.23 -3.17
C LEU A 94 0.77 2.68 -4.44
N ILE A 95 -0.54 2.41 -4.45
CA ILE A 95 -1.28 1.79 -5.57
C ILE A 95 -0.98 2.48 -6.91
N HIS A 96 -1.04 3.82 -6.94
CA HIS A 96 -0.74 4.62 -8.15
C HIS A 96 0.76 4.64 -8.50
N HIS A 97 1.65 4.50 -7.51
CA HIS A 97 3.10 4.48 -7.78
C HIS A 97 3.57 3.18 -8.41
N VAL A 98 2.88 2.09 -8.12
CA VAL A 98 3.18 0.78 -8.68
C VAL A 98 2.35 0.45 -9.92
N GLY A 99 1.45 1.35 -10.37
CA GLY A 99 0.63 1.17 -11.56
C GLY A 99 -0.48 0.13 -11.39
N LEU A 100 -0.92 -0.13 -10.16
CA LEU A 100 -1.99 -1.09 -9.87
C LEU A 100 -3.40 -0.51 -10.08
N GLU A 101 -3.54 0.81 -10.18
CA GLU A 101 -4.82 1.45 -10.50
C GLU A 101 -5.40 0.98 -11.84
N HIS A 102 -4.54 0.59 -12.78
CA HIS A 102 -4.97 0.13 -14.11
C HIS A 102 -5.66 -1.25 -14.10
N VAL A 103 -5.50 -2.04 -13.04
CA VAL A 103 -6.20 -3.32 -12.88
C VAL A 103 -7.45 -3.20 -12.00
N CYS A 104 -7.73 -2.00 -11.49
CA CYS A 104 -8.87 -1.73 -10.63
C CYS A 104 -10.04 -1.13 -11.44
N THR A 105 -11.25 -1.61 -11.22
CA THR A 105 -12.47 -1.00 -11.76
C THR A 105 -12.76 0.34 -11.08
N HIS A 106 -12.48 0.43 -9.80
CA HIS A 106 -12.63 1.62 -8.98
C HIS A 106 -11.40 1.82 -8.10
N THR A 107 -11.00 3.08 -7.93
CA THR A 107 -9.96 3.47 -6.98
C THR A 107 -10.56 4.37 -5.91
N VAL A 108 -10.24 4.10 -4.65
CA VAL A 108 -10.79 4.82 -3.51
C VAL A 108 -9.67 5.44 -2.69
N CYS A 109 -9.62 6.76 -2.64
CA CYS A 109 -8.70 7.47 -1.74
C CYS A 109 -9.35 7.66 -0.36
N ILE A 110 -8.68 7.22 0.69
CA ILE A 110 -9.04 7.54 2.08
C ILE A 110 -8.24 8.78 2.49
N ASP A 111 -8.92 9.92 2.55
CA ASP A 111 -8.31 11.20 2.91
C ASP A 111 -8.50 11.51 4.40
N SER A 112 -7.39 11.77 5.10
CA SER A 112 -7.41 12.19 6.51
C SER A 112 -6.43 13.34 6.72
N PRO A 113 -6.82 14.41 7.44
CA PRO A 113 -5.91 15.49 7.79
C PRO A 113 -4.71 14.97 8.60
N THR A 114 -3.50 15.45 8.28
CA THR A 114 -2.27 15.06 8.99
C THR A 114 -2.38 15.12 10.52
N PRO A 115 -2.97 16.17 11.14
CA PRO A 115 -3.15 16.19 12.59
C PRO A 115 -3.97 15.02 13.12
N LYS A 116 -5.01 14.59 12.38
CA LYS A 116 -5.84 13.43 12.76
C LYS A 116 -5.11 12.11 12.61
N ILE A 117 -4.21 11.99 11.64
CA ILE A 117 -3.37 10.80 11.48
C ILE A 117 -2.40 10.71 12.67
N LEU A 118 -1.73 11.82 13.02
CA LEU A 118 -0.77 11.87 14.13
C LEU A 118 -1.44 11.69 15.49
N GLU A 119 -2.67 12.18 15.67
CA GLU A 119 -3.47 11.92 16.87
C GLU A 119 -3.70 10.42 17.09
N ARG A 120 -3.93 9.67 16.00
CA ARG A 120 -4.19 8.22 16.04
C ARG A 120 -2.92 7.36 16.07
N GLN A 121 -1.86 7.83 15.41
CA GLN A 121 -0.60 7.10 15.23
C GLN A 121 0.59 8.08 15.26
N PRO A 122 1.01 8.54 16.45
CA PRO A 122 2.09 9.52 16.59
C PRO A 122 3.42 9.08 15.98
N GLU A 123 3.68 7.77 15.95
CA GLU A 123 4.90 7.17 15.40
C GLU A 123 5.02 7.30 13.87
N LYS A 124 3.94 7.69 13.19
CA LYS A 124 3.91 7.83 11.72
C LYS A 124 4.45 9.17 11.22
N ASP A 125 4.86 10.09 12.08
CA ASP A 125 5.31 11.44 11.68
C ASP A 125 6.40 11.40 10.59
N ILE A 126 7.46 10.62 10.80
CA ILE A 126 8.55 10.46 9.84
C ILE A 126 8.06 9.85 8.51
N ILE A 127 7.15 8.89 8.56
CA ILE A 127 6.61 8.24 7.37
C ILE A 127 5.75 9.22 6.57
N LEU A 128 4.90 9.99 7.23
CA LEU A 128 4.02 10.97 6.58
C LEU A 128 4.78 12.09 5.86
N THR A 129 5.98 12.43 6.32
CA THR A 129 6.84 13.42 5.62
C THR A 129 7.42 12.88 4.31
N LYS A 130 7.47 11.56 4.13
CA LYS A 130 8.07 10.86 2.98
C LYS A 130 7.03 10.30 2.01
N GLN A 131 5.81 10.06 2.48
CA GLN A 131 4.72 9.62 1.62
C GLN A 131 4.14 10.78 0.83
N PRO A 132 3.68 10.53 -0.41
CA PRO A 132 2.89 11.51 -1.17
C PRO A 132 1.65 11.91 -0.36
N LYS A 133 1.29 13.17 -0.45
CA LYS A 133 0.13 13.67 0.28
C LYS A 133 -1.15 13.17 -0.37
N SER A 134 -2.20 12.96 0.42
CA SER A 134 -3.52 12.52 -0.09
C SER A 134 -4.02 13.41 -1.24
N LYS A 135 -3.74 14.72 -1.20
CA LYS A 135 -4.09 15.66 -2.27
C LYS A 135 -3.49 15.29 -3.64
N ASP A 136 -2.37 14.58 -3.66
CA ASP A 136 -1.70 14.18 -4.90
C ASP A 136 -2.44 13.00 -5.55
N TYR A 137 -3.18 12.21 -4.75
CA TYR A 137 -3.94 11.05 -5.20
C TYR A 137 -5.44 11.29 -5.36
N ILE A 138 -6.02 12.26 -4.64
CA ILE A 138 -7.47 12.53 -4.66
C ILE A 138 -7.98 12.69 -6.09
N ASN A 139 -7.25 13.41 -6.93
CA ASN A 139 -7.62 13.66 -8.32
C ASN A 139 -7.36 12.46 -9.26
N MET A 140 -6.62 11.45 -8.79
CA MET A 140 -6.33 10.23 -9.54
C MET A 140 -7.29 9.09 -9.19
N CYS A 141 -8.02 9.20 -8.09
CA CYS A 141 -8.97 8.21 -7.65
C CYS A 141 -10.37 8.48 -8.18
N THR A 142 -11.12 7.42 -8.48
CA THR A 142 -12.53 7.54 -8.89
C THR A 142 -13.45 7.94 -7.75
N HIS A 143 -13.03 7.67 -6.51
CA HIS A 143 -13.79 8.02 -5.30
C HIS A 143 -12.85 8.51 -4.20
N THR A 144 -13.38 9.38 -3.33
CA THR A 144 -12.66 9.86 -2.14
C THR A 144 -13.56 9.79 -0.92
N ILE A 145 -13.06 9.23 0.16
CA ILE A 145 -13.73 9.20 1.46
C ILE A 145 -12.90 9.97 2.48
N LYS A 146 -13.52 10.96 3.13
CA LYS A 146 -12.88 11.72 4.21
C LYS A 146 -13.01 10.98 5.54
N ASN A 147 -11.85 10.62 6.11
CA ASN A 147 -11.74 10.02 7.46
C ASN A 147 -11.30 11.09 8.48
N ASN A 148 -12.14 12.09 8.66
CA ASN A 148 -11.89 13.27 9.49
C ASN A 148 -12.85 13.43 10.68
N SER A 149 -13.70 12.44 10.93
CA SER A 149 -14.75 12.44 11.97
C SER A 149 -14.63 11.18 12.84
N SER A 150 -15.71 10.81 13.54
CA SER A 150 -15.76 9.58 14.35
C SER A 150 -15.69 8.31 13.49
N ILE A 151 -15.40 7.17 14.11
CA ILE A 151 -15.31 5.88 13.42
C ILE A 151 -16.66 5.45 12.85
N GLU A 152 -17.75 5.70 13.57
CA GLU A 152 -19.11 5.38 13.13
C GLU A 152 -19.44 6.13 11.84
N ARG A 153 -19.14 7.42 11.79
CA ARG A 153 -19.36 8.24 10.61
C ARG A 153 -18.49 7.80 9.42
N PHE A 154 -17.30 7.31 9.69
CA PHE A 154 -16.44 6.74 8.66
C PHE A 154 -17.01 5.42 8.12
N HIS A 155 -17.53 4.54 8.99
CA HIS A 155 -18.21 3.31 8.60
C HIS A 155 -19.46 3.58 7.76
N GLU A 156 -20.27 4.59 8.11
CA GLU A 156 -21.42 5.01 7.33
C GLU A 156 -21.03 5.39 5.89
N LYS A 157 -19.96 6.18 5.73
CA LYS A 157 -19.47 6.59 4.41
C LYS A 157 -18.96 5.39 3.58
N LEU A 158 -18.28 4.44 4.23
CA LEU A 158 -17.84 3.20 3.58
C LEU A 158 -19.03 2.36 3.13
N ALA A 159 -20.06 2.19 3.99
CA ALA A 159 -21.27 1.46 3.64
C ALA A 159 -22.02 2.11 2.46
N GLN A 160 -22.14 3.43 2.45
CA GLN A 160 -22.74 4.17 1.34
C GLN A 160 -21.98 3.99 0.03
N LEU A 161 -20.64 3.97 0.09
CA LEU A 161 -19.84 3.73 -1.10
C LEU A 161 -20.00 2.29 -1.59
N SER A 162 -19.96 1.28 -0.70
CA SER A 162 -20.12 -0.12 -1.10
C SER A 162 -21.48 -0.38 -1.78
N GLN A 163 -22.57 0.22 -1.28
CA GLN A 163 -23.89 0.17 -1.93
C GLN A 163 -23.87 0.80 -3.33
N ARG A 164 -23.23 1.98 -3.48
CA ARG A 164 -23.11 2.64 -4.80
C ARG A 164 -22.33 1.80 -5.80
N LEU A 165 -21.33 1.08 -5.35
CA LEU A 165 -20.50 0.21 -6.18
C LEU A 165 -21.10 -1.18 -6.38
N SER A 166 -22.26 -1.47 -5.79
CA SER A 166 -22.94 -2.78 -5.81
C SER A 166 -22.03 -3.92 -5.34
N ILE A 167 -21.20 -3.64 -4.33
CA ILE A 167 -20.27 -4.62 -3.73
C ILE A 167 -20.68 -5.05 -2.31
N ALA A 168 -21.82 -4.54 -1.81
CA ALA A 168 -22.43 -4.92 -0.53
C ALA A 168 -23.66 -5.74 -0.75
#